data_8ae77530707b3238d8060e3cb032486b
#
_entry.id   8ae77530707b3238d8060e3cb032486b
#
_cell.length_a   1.000
_cell.length_b   1.000
_cell.length_c   1.000
_cell.angle_alpha   90.00
_cell.angle_beta   90.00
_cell.angle_gamma   90.00
#
_symmetry.space_group_name_H-M   'P 1'
#
loop_
_entity.id
_entity.type
_entity.pdbx_description
1 polymer ?
#
loop_
_entity_poly.entity_id
_entity_poly.type
_entity_poly.pdbx_seq_one_letter_code
_entity_poly.pdbx_strand_id
1 'polypeptide(L)'
;MCIRDRHNNWSISTNTGENLLDPGKTPENNLQFQLFLAAVVKAVHEYQDLLRITVASAGNDHRLGANEAPPAIISMYLGDDLGELVDSIINDREYVSKGKQKMRTGVDVLPDFMKDTSDRNRTSPFAFTGNKFEFRALGSSLNIACPNYMLNTMVAEELSEFYDELKDADDMDAAIKALVKKVFTEHQNIIINGNNLSLIHISEPTRLDVIS
;
A
#
# COMPACT_ATOMS: atom_id res chain seq x y z
N MET A 1 -30.63 -0.71 4.45
CA MET A 1 -29.63 -1.74 4.82
C MET A 1 -28.28 -1.08 4.63
N CYS A 2 -27.60 -0.70 5.72
CA CYS A 2 -26.25 -0.09 5.61
C CYS A 2 -25.29 -1.19 5.15
N ILE A 3 -24.91 -1.14 3.89
CA ILE A 3 -23.81 -1.96 3.36
C ILE A 3 -22.54 -1.35 3.94
N ARG A 4 -22.09 -1.86 5.10
CA ARG A 4 -20.77 -1.49 5.62
C ARG A 4 -19.73 -2.06 4.69
N ASP A 5 -18.87 -1.19 4.17
CA ASP A 5 -17.70 -1.61 3.44
C ASP A 5 -16.91 -2.60 4.26
N ARG A 6 -16.51 -3.69 3.67
CA ARG A 6 -15.64 -4.67 4.30
C ARG A 6 -14.21 -4.38 3.86
N HIS A 7 -13.36 -4.14 4.84
CA HIS A 7 -11.93 -4.06 4.61
C HIS A 7 -11.30 -5.42 4.91
N ASN A 8 -10.49 -5.90 3.99
CA ASN A 8 -9.65 -7.06 4.21
C ASN A 8 -8.32 -6.54 4.79
N ASN A 9 -8.10 -6.79 6.07
CA ASN A 9 -6.84 -6.48 6.73
C ASN A 9 -5.85 -7.63 6.49
N TRP A 10 -4.71 -7.31 5.90
CA TRP A 10 -3.70 -8.27 5.52
C TRP A 10 -2.32 -7.84 6.02
N SER A 11 -1.55 -8.77 6.59
CA SER A 11 -0.20 -8.57 7.07
C SER A 11 0.61 -9.86 6.96
N ILE A 12 1.92 -9.77 7.14
CA ILE A 12 2.85 -10.90 7.13
C ILE A 12 3.53 -10.97 8.49
N SER A 13 3.57 -12.16 9.07
CA SER A 13 4.28 -12.41 10.32
C SER A 13 5.07 -13.71 10.28
N THR A 14 6.12 -13.76 11.08
CA THR A 14 6.87 -15.00 11.33
C THR A 14 6.03 -15.99 12.15
N ASN A 15 6.48 -17.22 12.21
CA ASN A 15 5.89 -18.23 13.09
C ASN A 15 6.08 -17.93 14.59
N THR A 16 6.98 -16.99 14.92
CA THR A 16 7.20 -16.48 16.29
C THR A 16 6.29 -15.31 16.63
N GLY A 17 5.49 -14.82 15.65
CA GLY A 17 4.54 -13.73 15.84
C GLY A 17 5.09 -12.33 15.59
N GLU A 18 6.32 -12.21 15.08
CA GLU A 18 6.89 -10.93 14.66
C GLU A 18 6.22 -10.46 13.37
N ASN A 19 5.70 -9.24 13.35
CA ASN A 19 5.08 -8.65 12.18
C ASN A 19 6.15 -8.01 11.28
N LEU A 20 6.29 -8.51 10.06
CA LEU A 20 7.30 -8.07 9.09
C LEU A 20 6.94 -6.74 8.40
N LEU A 21 5.69 -6.30 8.55
CA LEU A 21 5.20 -5.01 8.07
C LEU A 21 5.11 -3.97 9.20
N ASP A 22 5.78 -4.20 10.33
CA ASP A 22 5.89 -3.19 11.39
C ASP A 22 7.10 -2.28 11.12
N PRO A 23 6.89 -0.98 10.83
CA PRO A 23 7.98 -0.04 10.57
C PRO A 23 8.84 0.21 11.82
N GLY A 24 8.31 -0.06 13.02
CA GLY A 24 8.97 0.26 14.27
C GLY A 24 9.03 1.76 14.53
N LYS A 25 10.00 2.19 15.34
CA LYS A 25 10.22 3.59 15.70
C LYS A 25 11.08 4.35 14.69
N THR A 26 11.92 3.63 13.97
CA THR A 26 12.92 4.16 13.02
C THR A 26 12.83 3.37 11.71
N PRO A 27 11.80 3.62 10.89
CA PRO A 27 11.56 2.87 9.65
C PRO A 27 12.72 3.03 8.65
N GLU A 28 13.47 4.14 8.73
CA GLU A 28 14.66 4.40 7.91
C GLU A 28 15.83 3.45 8.20
N ASN A 29 15.88 2.87 9.40
CA ASN A 29 16.91 1.91 9.80
C ASN A 29 16.41 0.45 9.78
N ASN A 30 15.13 0.23 9.54
CA ASN A 30 14.53 -1.09 9.54
C ASN A 30 14.56 -1.70 8.14
N LEU A 31 15.70 -2.29 7.76
CA LEU A 31 15.90 -2.89 6.43
C LEU A 31 14.94 -4.06 6.17
N GLN A 32 14.62 -4.84 7.20
CA GLN A 32 13.64 -5.93 7.09
C GLN A 32 12.28 -5.39 6.67
N PHE A 33 11.78 -4.37 7.37
CA PHE A 33 10.51 -3.72 7.01
C PHE A 33 10.53 -3.16 5.58
N GLN A 34 11.63 -2.45 5.22
CA GLN A 34 11.76 -1.87 3.88
C GLN A 34 11.75 -2.93 2.78
N LEU A 35 12.41 -4.07 3.00
CA LEU A 35 12.43 -5.19 2.06
C LEU A 35 11.04 -5.79 1.85
N PHE A 36 10.30 -6.07 2.94
CA PHE A 36 8.95 -6.60 2.85
C PHE A 36 7.96 -5.59 2.27
N LEU A 37 8.11 -4.31 2.59
CA LEU A 37 7.32 -3.24 1.98
C LEU A 37 7.57 -3.17 0.47
N ALA A 38 8.83 -3.23 0.03
CA ALA A 38 9.20 -3.23 -1.38
C ALA A 38 8.62 -4.44 -2.11
N ALA A 39 8.65 -5.64 -1.51
CA ALA A 39 8.04 -6.83 -2.08
C ALA A 39 6.52 -6.65 -2.30
N VAL A 40 5.81 -6.06 -1.33
CA VAL A 40 4.37 -5.78 -1.48
C VAL A 40 4.12 -4.73 -2.55
N VAL A 41 4.91 -3.67 -2.61
CA VAL A 41 4.76 -2.62 -3.65
C VAL A 41 4.96 -3.20 -5.05
N LYS A 42 6.02 -3.99 -5.25
CA LYS A 42 6.30 -4.65 -6.52
C LYS A 42 5.17 -5.62 -6.89
N ALA A 43 4.78 -6.52 -5.98
CA ALA A 43 3.72 -7.49 -6.18
C ALA A 43 2.40 -6.85 -6.61
N VAL A 44 1.98 -5.79 -5.91
CA VAL A 44 0.72 -5.11 -6.22
C VAL A 44 0.82 -4.38 -7.57
N HIS A 45 1.96 -3.80 -7.91
CA HIS A 45 2.14 -3.11 -9.19
C HIS A 45 2.12 -4.09 -10.36
N GLU A 46 2.85 -5.19 -10.28
CA GLU A 46 2.96 -6.16 -11.37
C GLU A 46 1.70 -7.00 -11.55
N TYR A 47 1.05 -7.38 -10.46
CA TYR A 47 -0.10 -8.29 -10.46
C TYR A 47 -1.44 -7.61 -10.11
N GLN A 48 -1.54 -6.29 -10.27
CA GLN A 48 -2.77 -5.54 -9.98
C GLN A 48 -4.00 -6.09 -10.70
N ASP A 49 -3.83 -6.61 -11.91
CA ASP A 49 -4.91 -7.21 -12.70
C ASP A 49 -5.48 -8.45 -12.03
N LEU A 50 -4.61 -9.32 -11.52
CA LEU A 50 -5.00 -10.53 -10.80
C LEU A 50 -5.70 -10.16 -9.50
N LEU A 51 -5.17 -9.18 -8.76
CA LEU A 51 -5.80 -8.70 -7.54
C LEU A 51 -7.17 -8.07 -7.84
N ARG A 52 -7.32 -7.34 -8.93
CA ARG A 52 -8.59 -6.75 -9.37
C ARG A 52 -9.62 -7.82 -9.74
N ILE A 53 -9.23 -8.89 -10.41
CA ILE A 53 -10.12 -10.01 -10.77
C ILE A 53 -10.70 -10.67 -9.52
N THR A 54 -9.95 -10.74 -8.42
CA THR A 54 -10.44 -11.38 -7.17
C THR A 54 -11.68 -10.73 -6.59
N VAL A 55 -11.96 -9.49 -6.95
CA VAL A 55 -13.10 -8.71 -6.45
C VAL A 55 -14.09 -8.30 -7.55
N ALA A 56 -13.88 -8.81 -8.75
CA ALA A 56 -14.73 -8.52 -9.90
C ALA A 56 -16.11 -9.20 -9.76
N SER A 57 -17.14 -8.39 -9.71
CA SER A 57 -18.54 -8.81 -9.81
C SER A 57 -19.38 -7.61 -10.24
N ALA A 58 -20.50 -7.85 -10.92
CA ALA A 58 -21.35 -6.78 -11.43
C ALA A 58 -21.77 -5.79 -10.33
N GLY A 59 -22.11 -6.29 -9.13
CA GLY A 59 -22.51 -5.44 -8.01
C GLY A 59 -21.33 -4.65 -7.43
N ASN A 60 -20.14 -5.25 -7.36
CA ASN A 60 -18.95 -4.56 -6.85
C ASN A 60 -18.39 -3.56 -7.86
N ASP A 61 -18.43 -3.91 -9.15
CA ASP A 61 -18.00 -3.01 -10.22
C ASP A 61 -18.87 -1.76 -10.32
N HIS A 62 -20.17 -1.91 -10.06
CA HIS A 62 -21.09 -0.77 -9.96
C HIS A 62 -20.79 0.11 -8.71
N ARG A 63 -20.29 -0.49 -7.63
CA ARG A 63 -19.94 0.23 -6.39
C ARG A 63 -18.64 0.98 -6.49
N LEU A 64 -17.60 0.38 -7.09
CA LEU A 64 -16.27 0.97 -7.16
C LEU A 64 -16.28 2.27 -7.97
N GLY A 65 -15.63 3.31 -7.43
CA GLY A 65 -15.63 4.65 -8.01
C GLY A 65 -16.87 5.48 -7.68
N ALA A 66 -17.88 4.93 -7.01
CA ALA A 66 -19.03 5.68 -6.49
C ALA A 66 -18.69 6.37 -5.16
N ASN A 67 -19.63 7.18 -4.64
CA ASN A 67 -19.49 7.84 -3.35
C ASN A 67 -19.15 6.82 -2.24
N GLU A 68 -18.17 7.14 -1.41
CA GLU A 68 -17.68 6.31 -0.29
C GLU A 68 -17.01 4.98 -0.69
N ALA A 69 -16.74 4.73 -1.95
CA ALA A 69 -16.02 3.55 -2.42
C ALA A 69 -14.67 3.93 -3.06
N PRO A 70 -13.64 3.07 -2.94
CA PRO A 70 -12.37 3.32 -3.61
C PRO A 70 -12.53 3.20 -5.13
N PRO A 71 -11.59 3.75 -5.92
CA PRO A 71 -11.55 3.55 -7.37
C PRO A 71 -11.47 2.08 -7.76
N ALA A 72 -11.92 1.77 -8.98
CA ALA A 72 -11.80 0.42 -9.54
C ALA A 72 -10.35 0.03 -9.89
N ILE A 73 -9.52 1.03 -10.13
CA ILE A 73 -8.09 0.84 -10.44
C ILE A 73 -7.32 0.64 -9.14
N ILE A 74 -6.47 -0.38 -9.10
CA ILE A 74 -5.64 -0.67 -7.94
C ILE A 74 -4.55 0.40 -7.83
N SER A 75 -4.47 0.99 -6.65
CA SER A 75 -3.41 1.93 -6.25
C SER A 75 -3.10 1.73 -4.77
N MET A 76 -1.90 2.12 -4.36
CA MET A 76 -1.44 1.98 -2.98
C MET A 76 -1.32 3.34 -2.31
N TYR A 77 -1.73 3.38 -1.05
CA TYR A 77 -1.51 4.52 -0.16
C TYR A 77 -0.64 4.09 1.02
N LEU A 78 0.49 4.75 1.19
CA LEU A 78 1.44 4.44 2.27
C LEU A 78 1.36 5.42 3.45
N GLY A 79 0.70 6.55 3.27
CA GLY A 79 0.72 7.66 4.21
C GLY A 79 1.88 8.62 4.00
N ASP A 80 1.80 9.79 4.65
CA ASP A 80 2.77 10.89 4.45
C ASP A 80 4.20 10.48 4.88
N ASP A 81 4.32 9.77 6.01
CA ASP A 81 5.63 9.41 6.57
C ASP A 81 6.35 8.34 5.73
N LEU A 82 5.65 7.26 5.35
CA LEU A 82 6.26 6.23 4.51
C LEU A 82 6.42 6.69 3.06
N GLY A 83 5.55 7.57 2.57
CA GLY A 83 5.73 8.22 1.27
C GLY A 83 7.02 9.04 1.23
N GLU A 84 7.33 9.79 2.29
CA GLU A 84 8.59 10.52 2.43
C GLU A 84 9.79 9.57 2.55
N LEU A 85 9.64 8.44 3.26
CA LEU A 85 10.68 7.42 3.34
C LEU A 85 11.02 6.86 1.96
N VAL A 86 10.02 6.46 1.18
CA VAL A 86 10.20 5.95 -0.18
C VAL A 86 10.89 7.00 -1.06
N ASP A 87 10.42 8.25 -1.02
CA ASP A 87 11.00 9.34 -1.78
C ASP A 87 12.45 9.66 -1.36
N SER A 88 12.77 9.57 -0.07
CA SER A 88 14.14 9.73 0.44
C SER A 88 15.07 8.61 -0.05
N ILE A 89 14.60 7.36 -0.09
CA ILE A 89 15.36 6.22 -0.61
C ILE A 89 15.63 6.37 -2.12
N ILE A 90 14.63 6.76 -2.90
CA ILE A 90 14.76 6.94 -4.36
C ILE A 90 15.78 8.03 -4.68
N ASN A 91 15.73 9.15 -3.96
CA ASN A 91 16.53 10.34 -4.25
C ASN A 91 17.85 10.43 -3.44
N ASP A 92 18.24 9.38 -2.71
CA ASP A 92 19.40 9.36 -1.82
C ASP A 92 19.44 10.56 -0.85
N ARG A 93 18.27 10.91 -0.30
CA ARG A 93 18.15 12.00 0.67
C ARG A 93 18.07 11.45 2.08
N GLU A 94 18.53 12.24 3.04
CA GLU A 94 18.29 11.92 4.44
C GLU A 94 16.79 11.95 4.75
N TYR A 95 16.28 10.88 5.35
CA TYR A 95 14.89 10.81 5.79
C TYR A 95 14.68 11.74 6.98
N VAL A 96 13.73 12.64 6.83
CA VAL A 96 13.29 13.52 7.92
C VAL A 96 11.86 13.14 8.27
N SER A 97 11.71 12.42 9.37
CA SER A 97 10.36 12.13 9.89
C SER A 97 9.62 13.43 10.16
N LYS A 98 8.47 13.59 9.51
CA LYS A 98 7.60 14.75 9.77
C LYS A 98 6.96 14.69 11.16
N GLY A 99 7.21 13.59 11.89
CA GLY A 99 6.66 13.33 13.21
C GLY A 99 5.12 13.37 13.19
N LYS A 100 4.50 12.89 14.24
CA LYS A 100 3.06 13.07 14.43
C LYS A 100 2.78 14.58 14.60
N GLN A 101 2.45 15.25 13.52
CA GLN A 101 2.13 16.69 13.56
C GLN A 101 1.00 16.90 14.53
N LYS A 102 1.27 17.63 15.61
CA LYS A 102 0.23 18.11 16.51
C LYS A 102 -0.50 19.23 15.78
N MET A 103 -1.79 19.02 15.56
CA MET A 103 -2.64 20.09 15.04
C MET A 103 -2.91 21.06 16.19
N ARG A 104 -2.23 22.22 16.19
CA ARG A 104 -2.55 23.32 17.10
C ARG A 104 -3.89 23.92 16.66
N THR A 105 -4.90 23.77 17.50
CA THR A 105 -6.23 24.31 17.22
C THR A 105 -6.30 25.82 17.34
N GLY A 106 -5.23 26.48 17.79
CA GLY A 106 -5.21 27.96 17.97
C GLY A 106 -6.12 28.46 19.10
N VAL A 107 -6.72 27.57 19.86
CA VAL A 107 -7.63 27.89 20.98
C VAL A 107 -7.05 27.24 22.23
N ASP A 108 -6.68 28.03 23.22
CA ASP A 108 -5.99 27.59 24.45
C ASP A 108 -6.81 26.60 25.32
N VAL A 109 -8.08 26.36 24.99
CA VAL A 109 -8.98 25.49 25.76
C VAL A 109 -9.11 24.08 25.19
N LEU A 110 -8.64 23.83 23.99
CA LEU A 110 -8.71 22.49 23.37
C LEU A 110 -7.35 21.79 23.41
N PRO A 111 -7.29 20.51 23.83
CA PRO A 111 -6.04 19.76 23.79
C PRO A 111 -5.55 19.61 22.35
N ASP A 112 -4.24 19.60 22.18
CA ASP A 112 -3.58 19.31 20.90
C ASP A 112 -4.02 17.92 20.42
N PHE A 113 -4.61 17.83 19.24
CA PHE A 113 -4.96 16.55 18.62
C PHE A 113 -3.81 16.08 17.74
N MET A 114 -3.50 14.78 17.81
CA MET A 114 -2.61 14.16 16.85
C MET A 114 -3.29 14.15 15.49
N LYS A 115 -2.60 14.67 14.45
CA LYS A 115 -3.07 14.52 13.07
C LYS A 115 -3.06 13.03 12.75
N ASP A 116 -4.22 12.49 12.45
CA ASP A 116 -4.32 11.13 11.95
C ASP A 116 -3.86 11.12 10.49
N THR A 117 -2.75 10.43 10.23
CA THR A 117 -2.16 10.30 8.87
C THR A 117 -2.74 9.13 8.10
N SER A 118 -3.68 8.39 8.71
CA SER A 118 -4.36 7.31 8.00
C SER A 118 -5.36 7.87 6.98
N ASP A 119 -5.41 7.25 5.78
CA ASP A 119 -6.40 7.60 4.77
C ASP A 119 -7.80 7.14 5.20
N ARG A 120 -8.51 8.00 5.94
CA ARG A 120 -9.90 7.77 6.31
C ARG A 120 -10.86 7.98 5.15
N ASN A 121 -10.44 8.66 4.10
CA ASN A 121 -11.31 9.04 2.99
C ASN A 121 -11.50 7.92 1.96
N ARG A 122 -10.90 6.75 2.17
CA ARG A 122 -11.04 5.56 1.31
C ARG A 122 -10.72 5.83 -0.16
N THR A 123 -9.77 6.71 -0.41
CA THR A 123 -9.36 7.12 -1.75
C THR A 123 -8.48 6.08 -2.45
N SER A 124 -7.81 5.21 -1.69
CA SER A 124 -7.01 4.13 -2.25
C SER A 124 -7.63 2.76 -1.95
N PRO A 125 -7.70 1.86 -2.95
CA PRO A 125 -8.19 0.50 -2.75
C PRO A 125 -7.25 -0.37 -1.92
N PHE A 126 -5.97 -0.02 -1.79
CA PHE A 126 -4.98 -0.76 -1.01
C PHE A 126 -4.14 0.23 -0.18
N ALA A 127 -4.42 0.30 1.12
CA ALA A 127 -3.83 1.31 2.01
C ALA A 127 -3.06 0.69 3.17
N PHE A 128 -1.87 1.23 3.45
CA PHE A 128 -1.09 0.89 4.63
C PHE A 128 -1.66 1.57 5.89
N THR A 129 -1.86 0.81 6.96
CA THR A 129 -2.47 1.30 8.20
C THR A 129 -1.65 0.87 9.43
N GLY A 130 -0.46 1.42 9.54
CA GLY A 130 0.43 1.27 10.69
C GLY A 130 1.31 0.03 10.65
N ASN A 131 0.77 -1.17 10.51
CA ASN A 131 1.53 -2.44 10.45
C ASN A 131 0.86 -3.50 9.57
N LYS A 132 -0.03 -3.09 8.69
CA LYS A 132 -0.81 -3.95 7.80
C LYS A 132 -1.34 -3.15 6.63
N PHE A 133 -1.79 -3.85 5.62
CA PHE A 133 -2.54 -3.28 4.51
C PHE A 133 -4.03 -3.55 4.68
N GLU A 134 -4.84 -2.59 4.27
CA GLU A 134 -6.28 -2.72 4.11
C GLU A 134 -6.63 -2.77 2.63
N PHE A 135 -7.13 -3.91 2.17
CA PHE A 135 -7.71 -4.02 0.84
C PHE A 135 -9.19 -3.65 0.90
N ARG A 136 -9.51 -2.51 0.32
CA ARG A 136 -10.83 -1.84 0.44
C ARG A 136 -11.75 -2.06 -0.75
N ALA A 137 -11.23 -2.64 -1.84
CA ALA A 137 -12.00 -2.90 -3.06
C ALA A 137 -12.93 -4.12 -2.93
N LEU A 138 -12.94 -4.81 -1.80
CA LEU A 138 -13.71 -6.01 -1.56
C LEU A 138 -15.21 -5.70 -1.38
N GLY A 139 -16.06 -6.34 -2.18
CA GLY A 139 -17.52 -6.25 -2.05
C GLY A 139 -18.05 -6.99 -0.81
N SER A 140 -19.14 -6.52 -0.23
CA SER A 140 -19.71 -7.06 1.02
C SER A 140 -20.19 -8.51 0.91
N SER A 141 -20.50 -8.99 -0.28
CA SER A 141 -20.96 -10.37 -0.58
C SER A 141 -19.85 -11.30 -1.04
N LEU A 142 -18.62 -10.78 -1.23
CA LEU A 142 -17.49 -11.56 -1.72
C LEU A 142 -16.78 -12.29 -0.58
N ASN A 143 -16.21 -13.45 -0.92
CA ASN A 143 -15.37 -14.21 -0.01
C ASN A 143 -13.95 -13.63 0.00
N ILE A 144 -13.39 -13.40 1.19
CA ILE A 144 -12.03 -12.87 1.36
C ILE A 144 -10.93 -13.90 1.02
N ALA A 145 -11.25 -15.16 0.83
CA ALA A 145 -10.25 -16.18 0.52
C ALA A 145 -9.54 -15.87 -0.80
N CYS A 146 -10.29 -15.47 -1.84
CA CYS A 146 -9.72 -15.20 -3.15
C CYS A 146 -8.65 -14.08 -3.13
N PRO A 147 -8.92 -12.87 -2.63
CA PRO A 147 -7.88 -11.85 -2.52
C PRO A 147 -6.73 -12.25 -1.58
N ASN A 148 -6.99 -13.02 -0.52
CA ASN A 148 -5.94 -13.44 0.40
C ASN A 148 -4.95 -14.43 -0.24
N TYR A 149 -5.43 -15.49 -0.91
CA TYR A 149 -4.48 -16.40 -1.56
C TYR A 149 -3.75 -15.71 -2.71
N MET A 150 -4.40 -14.79 -3.42
CA MET A 150 -3.74 -14.03 -4.47
C MET A 150 -2.63 -13.15 -3.90
N LEU A 151 -2.91 -12.35 -2.87
CA LEU A 151 -1.90 -11.53 -2.19
C LEU A 151 -0.73 -12.38 -1.68
N ASN A 152 -1.02 -13.51 -1.04
CA ASN A 152 0.02 -14.41 -0.53
C ASN A 152 0.90 -14.96 -1.66
N THR A 153 0.30 -15.35 -2.78
CA THR A 153 1.03 -15.91 -3.92
C THR A 153 1.90 -14.85 -4.61
N MET A 154 1.33 -13.67 -4.87
CA MET A 154 2.05 -12.57 -5.52
C MET A 154 3.28 -12.15 -4.69
N VAL A 155 3.09 -11.96 -3.39
CA VAL A 155 4.19 -11.54 -2.50
C VAL A 155 5.20 -12.67 -2.30
N ALA A 156 4.78 -13.93 -2.28
CA ALA A 156 5.69 -15.07 -2.21
C ALA A 156 6.58 -15.19 -3.45
N GLU A 157 6.05 -14.90 -4.63
CA GLU A 157 6.81 -14.85 -5.88
C GLU A 157 7.91 -13.78 -5.80
N GLU A 158 7.54 -12.56 -5.43
CA GLU A 158 8.50 -11.46 -5.29
C GLU A 158 9.59 -11.74 -4.25
N LEU A 159 9.21 -12.34 -3.13
CA LEU A 159 10.18 -12.72 -2.11
C LEU A 159 11.11 -13.84 -2.59
N SER A 160 10.65 -14.73 -3.46
CA SER A 160 11.49 -15.76 -4.10
C SER A 160 12.51 -15.11 -5.04
N GLU A 161 12.09 -14.15 -5.86
CA GLU A 161 13.01 -13.38 -6.72
C GLU A 161 14.04 -12.60 -5.90
N PHE A 162 13.60 -11.93 -4.82
CA PHE A 162 14.50 -11.21 -3.92
C PHE A 162 15.50 -12.13 -3.26
N TYR A 163 15.07 -13.34 -2.85
CA TYR A 163 15.97 -14.33 -2.31
C TYR A 163 17.04 -14.74 -3.33
N ASP A 164 16.65 -14.98 -4.58
CA ASP A 164 17.60 -15.36 -5.63
C ASP A 164 18.60 -14.25 -5.96
N GLU A 165 18.19 -12.98 -5.87
CA GLU A 165 19.08 -11.82 -6.07
C GLU A 165 20.02 -11.59 -4.87
N LEU A 166 19.60 -11.93 -3.65
CA LEU A 166 20.34 -11.62 -2.42
C LEU A 166 21.21 -12.77 -1.90
N LYS A 167 20.89 -14.03 -2.20
CA LYS A 167 21.51 -15.23 -1.57
C LYS A 167 23.05 -15.30 -1.68
N ASP A 168 23.61 -14.71 -2.74
CA ASP A 168 25.06 -14.76 -3.03
C ASP A 168 25.75 -13.42 -2.73
N ALA A 169 25.09 -12.49 -2.02
CA ALA A 169 25.66 -11.18 -1.72
C ALA A 169 26.69 -11.24 -0.60
N ASP A 170 27.85 -10.64 -0.82
CA ASP A 170 28.92 -10.52 0.19
C ASP A 170 28.55 -9.57 1.32
N ASP A 171 27.87 -8.46 1.02
CA ASP A 171 27.33 -7.48 1.96
C ASP A 171 25.80 -7.44 1.81
N MET A 172 25.12 -8.14 2.71
CA MET A 172 23.67 -8.27 2.70
C MET A 172 22.96 -6.92 2.88
N ASP A 173 23.45 -6.06 3.78
CA ASP A 173 22.80 -4.78 4.05
C ASP A 173 22.90 -3.83 2.85
N ALA A 174 24.05 -3.80 2.19
CA ALA A 174 24.24 -2.99 0.98
C ALA A 174 23.38 -3.53 -0.18
N ALA A 175 23.32 -4.86 -0.34
CA ALA A 175 22.50 -5.50 -1.36
C ALA A 175 21.00 -5.24 -1.15
N ILE A 176 20.50 -5.35 0.07
CA ILE A 176 19.10 -5.04 0.40
C ILE A 176 18.77 -3.57 0.09
N LYS A 177 19.63 -2.62 0.48
CA LYS A 177 19.42 -1.20 0.18
C LYS A 177 19.36 -0.92 -1.32
N ALA A 178 20.26 -1.55 -2.09
CA ALA A 178 20.27 -1.41 -3.55
C ALA A 178 19.01 -1.99 -4.18
N LEU A 179 18.58 -3.18 -3.76
CA LEU A 179 17.37 -3.84 -4.23
C LEU A 179 16.11 -3.01 -3.89
N VAL A 180 15.97 -2.57 -2.66
CA VAL A 180 14.83 -1.75 -2.20
C VAL A 180 14.75 -0.45 -3.00
N LYS A 181 15.89 0.22 -3.22
CA LYS A 181 15.95 1.44 -4.05
C LYS A 181 15.54 1.18 -5.48
N LYS A 182 16.03 0.11 -6.10
CA LYS A 182 15.67 -0.30 -7.46
C LYS A 182 14.17 -0.51 -7.57
N VAL A 183 13.59 -1.32 -6.68
CA VAL A 183 12.16 -1.65 -6.67
C VAL A 183 11.30 -0.39 -6.50
N PHE A 184 11.61 0.47 -5.53
CA PHE A 184 10.83 1.70 -5.36
C PHE A 184 10.94 2.64 -6.55
N THR A 185 12.10 2.73 -7.20
CA THR A 185 12.28 3.56 -8.39
C THR A 185 11.41 3.06 -9.55
N GLU A 186 11.35 1.76 -9.76
CA GLU A 186 10.62 1.14 -10.87
C GLU A 186 9.11 1.11 -10.64
N HIS A 187 8.67 0.95 -9.38
CA HIS A 187 7.27 0.70 -9.04
C HIS A 187 6.57 1.85 -8.28
N GLN A 188 7.21 3.02 -8.12
CA GLN A 188 6.62 4.17 -7.41
C GLN A 188 5.28 4.64 -7.98
N ASN A 189 5.01 4.39 -9.24
CA ASN A 189 3.80 4.85 -9.93
C ASN A 189 2.50 4.27 -9.35
N ILE A 190 2.56 3.12 -8.65
CA ILE A 190 1.41 2.53 -7.98
C ILE A 190 1.08 3.26 -6.67
N ILE A 191 2.06 3.99 -6.10
CA ILE A 191 1.93 4.71 -4.83
C ILE A 191 1.30 6.07 -5.08
N ILE A 192 0.09 6.29 -4.57
CA ILE A 192 -0.66 7.52 -4.77
C ILE A 192 -0.94 8.15 -3.41
N ASN A 193 -0.55 9.42 -3.25
CA ASN A 193 -0.94 10.22 -2.10
C ASN A 193 -2.34 10.79 -2.33
N GLY A 194 -3.29 10.44 -1.46
CA GLY A 194 -4.74 10.56 -1.63
C GLY A 194 -5.35 11.94 -1.89
N ASN A 195 -4.55 13.01 -2.04
CA ASN A 195 -5.04 14.35 -2.34
C ASN A 195 -5.16 14.66 -3.85
N ASN A 196 -4.76 13.74 -4.73
CA ASN A 196 -4.82 13.94 -6.17
C ASN A 196 -6.04 13.23 -6.80
N LEU A 197 -7.23 13.66 -6.43
CA LEU A 197 -8.48 13.27 -7.11
C LEU A 197 -8.46 13.54 -8.63
N SER A 198 -7.56 14.41 -9.10
CA SER A 198 -7.35 14.67 -10.53
C SER A 198 -6.74 13.49 -11.30
N LEU A 199 -6.06 12.58 -10.63
CA LEU A 199 -5.48 11.38 -11.26
C LEU A 199 -6.55 10.31 -11.58
N ILE A 200 -7.73 10.35 -10.97
CA ILE A 200 -8.85 9.48 -11.32
C ILE A 200 -9.22 9.63 -12.80
N HIS A 201 -9.09 10.82 -13.35
CA HIS A 201 -9.38 11.08 -14.78
C HIS A 201 -8.22 10.74 -15.72
N ILE A 202 -7.00 10.60 -15.20
CA ILE A 202 -5.81 10.30 -16.01
C ILE A 202 -5.54 8.79 -16.07
N SER A 203 -5.93 8.05 -15.05
CA SER A 203 -5.67 6.62 -14.93
C SER A 203 -6.86 5.72 -15.30
N GLU A 204 -7.96 6.26 -15.79
CA GLU A 204 -8.97 5.43 -16.42
C GLU A 204 -8.49 5.09 -17.85
N PRO A 205 -7.91 3.89 -18.06
CA PRO A 205 -7.72 3.43 -19.42
C PRO A 205 -9.13 3.25 -19.99
N THR A 206 -9.45 4.06 -20.98
CA THR A 206 -10.51 3.89 -21.95
C THR A 206 -11.40 2.66 -21.73
N ARG A 207 -12.38 2.84 -20.90
CA ARG A 207 -13.35 1.77 -20.54
C ARG A 207 -14.33 1.49 -21.70
N LEU A 208 -14.21 2.15 -22.82
CA LEU A 208 -15.27 2.22 -23.84
C LEU A 208 -14.96 1.54 -25.16
N ASP A 209 -13.74 1.10 -25.42
CA ASP A 209 -13.40 0.61 -26.76
C ASP A 209 -13.39 -0.92 -26.90
N VAL A 210 -13.91 -1.66 -25.94
CA VAL A 210 -13.92 -3.14 -25.97
C VAL A 210 -15.33 -3.73 -26.07
N ILE A 211 -16.36 -2.89 -26.25
CA ILE A 211 -17.72 -3.38 -26.54
C ILE A 211 -18.24 -2.72 -27.81
N SER A 212 -17.74 -3.19 -28.94
CA SER A 212 -18.41 -3.07 -30.24
C SER A 212 -18.21 -4.34 -31.04
#